data_da8be7afc139a311968f110571f9a4ed
#
_entry.id   da8be7afc139a311968f110571f9a4ed
#
_cell.length_a   1.000
_cell.length_b   1.000
_cell.length_c   1.000
_cell.angle_alpha   90.00
_cell.angle_beta   90.00
_cell.angle_gamma   90.00
#
_symmetry.space_group_name_H-M   'P 1'
#
loop_
_entity.id
_entity.type
_entity.pdbx_description
1 polymer ?
#
loop_
_entity_poly.entity_id
_entity_poly.type
_entity_poly.pdbx_seq_one_letter_code
_entity_poly.pdbx_strand_id
1 'polypeptide(L)'
;FTLVSSSGTSVVLNTTTGLDVGYLLYESANVYSMITAVNPATNTVTVHNSLSWTPGAITVYKSINSFLEYTVQHFDNPGVGKHFKEISLLFRETAFLTGYAGFFTDISGGYSSTAVTGSFGGNLWGLFNWGEITWGGVVRPKPIRVFVPREKSRGSLLSIKFTVNNAYAKWALNGVSIEYDWISNRTNRA
;
A
#
# COMPACT_ATOMS: atom_id res chain seq x y z
N PHE A 1 -8.10 23.70 8.35
CA PHE A 1 -7.79 24.17 7.00
C PHE A 1 -9.01 24.81 6.36
N THR A 2 -8.79 25.65 5.37
CA THR A 2 -9.89 26.25 4.60
C THR A 2 -9.69 25.88 3.14
N LEU A 3 -10.71 25.33 2.52
CA LEU A 3 -10.75 25.04 1.10
C LEU A 3 -11.08 26.31 0.34
N VAL A 4 -10.24 26.68 -0.62
CA VAL A 4 -10.38 27.88 -1.45
C VAL A 4 -11.13 27.54 -2.75
N SER A 5 -10.70 26.49 -3.42
CA SER A 5 -11.32 26.03 -4.66
C SER A 5 -10.99 24.56 -4.94
N SER A 6 -11.74 23.93 -5.82
CA SER A 6 -11.47 22.58 -6.28
C SER A 6 -11.81 22.39 -7.75
N SER A 7 -11.10 21.50 -8.42
CA SER A 7 -11.39 21.09 -9.80
C SER A 7 -10.95 19.63 -9.99
N GLY A 8 -11.89 18.74 -10.20
CA GLY A 8 -11.61 17.32 -10.33
C GLY A 8 -10.95 16.76 -9.07
N THR A 9 -9.73 16.25 -9.20
CA THR A 9 -8.93 15.72 -8.07
C THR A 9 -8.00 16.78 -7.45
N SER A 10 -7.96 18.00 -7.97
CA SER A 10 -7.13 19.09 -7.48
C SER A 10 -7.91 19.95 -6.49
N VAL A 11 -7.36 20.14 -5.30
CA VAL A 11 -7.98 20.90 -4.20
C VAL A 11 -6.99 21.96 -3.72
N VAL A 12 -7.38 23.23 -3.78
CA VAL A 12 -6.58 24.37 -3.33
C VAL A 12 -7.00 24.73 -1.92
N LEU A 13 -6.04 24.78 -1.01
CA LEU A 13 -6.24 25.12 0.40
C LEU A 13 -5.60 26.49 0.73
N ASN A 14 -5.98 27.07 1.85
CA ASN A 14 -5.33 28.28 2.37
C ASN A 14 -3.85 28.04 2.72
N THR A 15 -3.49 26.83 3.09
CA THR A 15 -2.12 26.37 3.35
C THR A 15 -2.05 24.86 3.22
N THR A 16 -0.90 24.33 2.88
CA THR A 16 -0.59 22.90 2.88
C THR A 16 0.43 22.52 3.94
N THR A 17 0.82 23.51 4.80
CA THR A 17 1.80 23.26 5.85
C THR A 17 1.32 22.19 6.82
N GLY A 18 2.13 21.14 6.99
CA GLY A 18 1.80 20.01 7.87
C GLY A 18 0.88 18.97 7.25
N LEU A 19 0.58 19.08 5.94
CA LEU A 19 -0.10 18.03 5.19
C LEU A 19 0.91 17.06 4.57
N ASP A 20 0.50 15.80 4.47
CA ASP A 20 1.31 14.76 3.85
C ASP A 20 0.42 13.81 3.03
N VAL A 21 1.05 13.04 2.16
CA VAL A 21 0.40 11.98 1.39
C VAL A 21 -0.14 10.92 2.37
N GLY A 22 -1.32 10.42 2.08
CA GLY A 22 -2.00 9.45 2.94
C GLY A 22 -2.93 10.08 4.00
N TYR A 23 -2.90 11.40 4.19
CA TYR A 23 -3.89 12.08 5.03
C TYR A 23 -5.25 12.12 4.37
N LEU A 24 -6.30 12.21 5.15
CA LEU A 24 -7.68 12.30 4.67
C LEU A 24 -8.18 13.73 4.78
N LEU A 25 -8.60 14.29 3.65
CA LEU A 25 -9.45 15.48 3.60
C LEU A 25 -10.89 15.09 3.85
N TYR A 26 -11.58 15.79 4.74
CA TYR A 26 -12.95 15.50 5.12
C TYR A 26 -13.75 16.81 5.22
N GLU A 27 -14.81 16.91 4.45
CA GLU A 27 -15.81 17.98 4.50
C GLU A 27 -17.08 17.47 5.17
N SER A 28 -17.57 16.31 4.74
CA SER A 28 -18.80 15.69 5.24
C SER A 28 -18.75 14.16 5.08
N ALA A 29 -19.77 13.47 5.58
CA ALA A 29 -19.87 12.01 5.50
C ALA A 29 -19.79 11.43 4.07
N ASN A 30 -20.16 12.24 3.07
CA ASN A 30 -20.16 11.83 1.65
C ASN A 30 -19.06 12.52 0.84
N VAL A 31 -18.35 13.51 1.41
CA VAL A 31 -17.29 14.27 0.74
C VAL A 31 -16.01 14.16 1.56
N TYR A 32 -15.24 13.13 1.26
CA TYR A 32 -13.93 12.89 1.84
C TYR A 32 -13.05 12.12 0.85
N SER A 33 -11.77 12.41 0.85
CA SER A 33 -10.83 11.71 -0.02
C SER A 33 -9.40 11.77 0.54
N MET A 34 -8.61 10.78 0.20
CA MET A 34 -7.22 10.68 0.63
C MET A 34 -6.32 11.57 -0.24
N ILE A 35 -5.37 12.22 0.38
CA ILE A 35 -4.34 13.01 -0.29
C ILE A 35 -3.34 12.06 -0.97
N THR A 36 -3.15 12.22 -2.27
CA THR A 36 -2.20 11.43 -3.07
C THR A 36 -0.94 12.23 -3.46
N ALA A 37 -1.03 13.56 -3.47
CA ALA A 37 0.12 14.42 -3.65
C ALA A 37 -0.10 15.77 -2.96
N VAL A 38 0.99 16.44 -2.57
CA VAL A 38 0.99 17.76 -1.95
C VAL A 38 1.94 18.65 -2.72
N ASN A 39 1.46 19.84 -3.15
CA ASN A 39 2.27 20.88 -3.76
C ASN A 39 2.27 22.13 -2.88
N PRO A 40 3.30 22.34 -2.06
CA PRO A 40 3.37 23.51 -1.16
C PRO A 40 3.49 24.85 -1.89
N ALA A 41 4.08 24.86 -3.08
CA ALA A 41 4.28 26.10 -3.83
C ALA A 41 2.97 26.76 -4.31
N THR A 42 1.95 25.94 -4.55
CA THR A 42 0.63 26.39 -5.01
C THR A 42 -0.46 26.19 -3.96
N ASN A 43 -0.11 25.73 -2.77
CA ASN A 43 -1.06 25.30 -1.73
C ASN A 43 -2.12 24.31 -2.24
N THR A 44 -1.72 23.42 -3.14
CA THR A 44 -2.61 22.46 -3.79
C THR A 44 -2.34 21.06 -3.32
N VAL A 45 -3.39 20.31 -3.05
CA VAL A 45 -3.33 18.87 -2.82
C VAL A 45 -4.06 18.15 -3.94
N THR A 46 -3.54 17.00 -4.33
CA THR A 46 -4.25 16.07 -5.22
C THR A 46 -4.91 15.01 -4.37
N VAL A 47 -6.18 14.76 -4.59
CA VAL A 47 -6.96 13.74 -3.87
C VAL A 47 -7.25 12.55 -4.77
N HIS A 48 -7.51 11.40 -4.15
CA HIS A 48 -7.75 10.15 -4.87
C HIS A 48 -9.03 10.19 -5.71
N ASN A 49 -10.12 10.70 -5.14
CA ASN A 49 -11.43 10.75 -5.80
C ASN A 49 -11.74 12.16 -6.26
N SER A 50 -12.27 12.28 -7.49
CA SER A 50 -12.88 13.53 -7.96
C SER A 50 -14.24 13.71 -7.28
N LEU A 51 -14.35 14.71 -6.41
CA LEU A 51 -15.54 15.03 -5.64
C LEU A 51 -15.92 16.50 -5.81
N SER A 52 -17.18 16.82 -5.60
CA SER A 52 -17.63 18.21 -5.54
C SER A 52 -17.41 18.75 -4.14
N TRP A 53 -16.33 19.47 -3.96
CA TRP A 53 -15.97 20.12 -2.70
C TRP A 53 -16.56 21.51 -2.61
N THR A 54 -17.04 21.91 -1.44
CA THR A 54 -17.58 23.25 -1.19
C THR A 54 -16.51 24.12 -0.53
N PRO A 55 -16.20 25.32 -1.05
CA PRO A 55 -15.29 26.24 -0.38
C PRO A 55 -15.71 26.53 1.07
N GLY A 56 -14.77 26.42 2.00
CA GLY A 56 -15.05 26.61 3.41
C GLY A 56 -14.12 25.82 4.33
N ALA A 57 -14.51 25.66 5.58
CA ALA A 57 -13.75 24.90 6.57
C ALA A 57 -13.70 23.42 6.19
N ILE A 58 -12.50 22.84 6.27
CA ILE A 58 -12.25 21.44 6.00
C ILE A 58 -11.42 20.82 7.13
N THR A 59 -11.74 19.61 7.48
CA THR A 59 -11.00 18.84 8.48
C THR A 59 -9.99 17.93 7.80
N VAL A 60 -8.81 17.81 8.39
CA VAL A 60 -7.79 16.87 7.93
C VAL A 60 -7.50 15.85 9.03
N TYR A 61 -7.67 14.59 8.70
CA TYR A 61 -7.27 13.49 9.57
C TYR A 61 -5.90 12.99 9.15
N LYS A 62 -5.01 12.90 10.12
CA LYS A 62 -3.67 12.36 9.90
C LYS A 62 -3.73 10.85 9.66
N SER A 63 -2.79 10.35 8.88
CA SER A 63 -2.60 8.91 8.70
C SER A 63 -2.21 8.25 10.01
N ILE A 64 -2.68 7.02 10.19
CA ILE A 64 -2.23 6.15 11.27
C ILE A 64 -1.17 5.22 10.69
N ASN A 65 0.06 5.36 11.17
CA ASN A 65 1.13 4.44 10.77
C ASN A 65 0.88 3.09 11.44
N SER A 66 0.53 2.10 10.65
CA SER A 66 0.27 0.74 11.09
C SER A 66 1.18 -0.23 10.37
N PHE A 67 1.63 -1.27 11.05
CA PHE A 67 2.49 -2.28 10.45
C PHE A 67 2.14 -3.69 10.94
N LEU A 68 2.46 -4.66 10.11
CA LEU A 68 2.47 -6.07 10.43
C LEU A 68 3.86 -6.61 10.10
N GLU A 69 4.49 -7.25 11.06
CA GLU A 69 5.79 -7.88 10.89
C GLU A 69 5.69 -9.37 11.18
N TYR A 70 6.09 -10.18 10.21
CA TYR A 70 6.23 -11.60 10.40
C TYR A 70 7.59 -11.90 10.99
N THR A 71 7.59 -12.75 12.00
CA THR A 71 8.85 -13.29 12.53
C THR A 71 9.64 -13.99 11.44
N VAL A 72 10.94 -14.04 11.67
CA VAL A 72 11.87 -14.69 10.77
C VAL A 72 11.46 -16.12 10.45
N GLN A 73 11.38 -16.45 9.16
CA GLN A 73 10.99 -17.76 8.65
C GLN A 73 12.18 -18.48 8.05
N HIS A 74 12.36 -19.74 8.42
CA HIS A 74 13.48 -20.59 7.98
C HIS A 74 13.13 -21.48 6.78
N PHE A 75 11.86 -21.65 6.45
CA PHE A 75 11.37 -22.48 5.32
C PHE A 75 12.03 -23.87 5.29
N ASP A 76 11.64 -24.71 6.23
CA ASP A 76 12.01 -26.13 6.40
C ASP A 76 13.47 -26.42 6.80
N ASN A 77 14.47 -25.77 6.19
CA ASN A 77 15.86 -26.02 6.49
C ASN A 77 16.65 -24.73 6.72
N PRO A 78 16.99 -24.37 7.97
CA PRO A 78 17.72 -23.15 8.29
C PRO A 78 19.18 -23.14 7.80
N GLY A 79 19.77 -24.32 7.59
CA GLY A 79 21.17 -24.44 7.15
C GLY A 79 21.38 -24.31 5.64
N VAL A 80 20.32 -24.20 4.85
CA VAL A 80 20.42 -24.15 3.40
C VAL A 80 20.08 -22.76 2.89
N GLY A 81 20.98 -22.20 2.10
CA GLY A 81 20.75 -20.93 1.42
C GLY A 81 19.58 -21.00 0.41
N LYS A 82 18.84 -19.93 0.34
CA LYS A 82 17.68 -19.77 -0.53
C LYS A 82 17.82 -18.51 -1.37
N HIS A 83 17.21 -18.53 -2.53
CA HIS A 83 17.07 -17.39 -3.40
C HIS A 83 15.59 -17.01 -3.46
N PHE A 84 15.20 -15.97 -2.73
CA PHE A 84 13.84 -15.45 -2.70
C PHE A 84 13.55 -14.64 -3.95
N LYS A 85 12.51 -14.94 -4.67
CA LYS A 85 12.16 -14.33 -5.95
C LYS A 85 11.03 -13.31 -5.82
N GLU A 86 9.95 -13.75 -5.22
CA GLU A 86 8.70 -13.00 -5.15
C GLU A 86 8.01 -13.22 -3.82
N ILE A 87 7.42 -12.14 -3.32
CA ILE A 87 6.52 -12.14 -2.18
C ILE A 87 5.16 -11.71 -2.69
N SER A 88 4.17 -12.58 -2.60
CA SER A 88 2.79 -12.27 -2.96
C SER A 88 1.98 -11.99 -1.71
N LEU A 89 1.42 -10.79 -1.61
CA LEU A 89 0.60 -10.33 -0.49
C LEU A 89 -0.87 -10.40 -0.86
N LEU A 90 -1.64 -11.18 -0.14
CA LEU A 90 -3.07 -11.34 -0.35
C LEU A 90 -3.85 -10.51 0.67
N PHE A 91 -4.37 -9.37 0.24
CA PHE A 91 -5.17 -8.50 1.09
C PHE A 91 -6.66 -8.82 0.98
N ARG A 92 -7.37 -8.63 2.08
CA ARG A 92 -8.82 -8.51 2.08
C ARG A 92 -9.20 -7.20 1.39
N GLU A 93 -10.36 -7.17 0.75
CA GLU A 93 -10.88 -5.99 0.06
C GLU A 93 -10.77 -4.72 0.90
N THR A 94 -10.06 -3.74 0.36
CA THR A 94 -10.02 -2.36 0.84
C THR A 94 -10.21 -1.45 -0.37
N ALA A 95 -10.84 -0.32 -0.20
CA ALA A 95 -11.13 0.59 -1.32
C ALA A 95 -9.84 1.10 -1.99
N PHE A 96 -8.81 1.36 -1.20
CA PHE A 96 -7.49 1.80 -1.66
C PHE A 96 -6.46 1.50 -0.59
N LEU A 97 -5.29 1.02 -1.01
CA LEU A 97 -4.17 0.74 -0.12
C LEU A 97 -2.88 1.23 -0.75
N THR A 98 -2.16 2.08 -0.03
CA THR A 98 -0.77 2.40 -0.33
C THR A 98 0.08 2.07 0.89
N GLY A 99 1.15 1.35 0.69
CA GLY A 99 2.03 0.95 1.76
C GLY A 99 3.40 0.55 1.25
N TYR A 100 4.20 0.00 2.14
CA TYR A 100 5.53 -0.50 1.84
C TYR A 100 5.64 -1.94 2.31
N ALA A 101 6.05 -2.81 1.42
CA ALA A 101 6.50 -4.15 1.76
C ALA A 101 8.00 -4.12 2.01
N GLY A 102 8.40 -4.29 3.24
CA GLY A 102 9.80 -4.44 3.66
C GLY A 102 10.15 -5.92 3.76
N PHE A 103 11.35 -6.28 3.38
CA PHE A 103 11.88 -7.60 3.58
C PHE A 103 13.35 -7.53 4.04
N PHE A 104 13.74 -8.51 4.80
CA PHE A 104 15.06 -8.66 5.36
C PHE A 104 15.49 -10.11 5.22
N THR A 105 16.74 -10.32 4.78
CA THR A 105 17.40 -11.63 4.81
C THR A 105 18.64 -11.54 5.70
N ASP A 106 19.11 -12.65 6.22
CA ASP A 106 20.31 -12.73 7.06
C ASP A 106 21.57 -12.17 6.38
N ILE A 107 21.58 -12.08 5.06
CA ILE A 107 22.71 -11.55 4.27
C ILE A 107 22.49 -10.08 3.87
N SER A 108 21.26 -9.58 3.86
CA SER A 108 20.95 -8.25 3.31
C SER A 108 21.37 -7.06 4.18
N GLY A 109 21.75 -7.30 5.43
CA GLY A 109 22.23 -6.27 6.35
C GLY A 109 21.20 -5.24 6.81
N GLY A 110 19.93 -5.34 6.39
CA GLY A 110 18.86 -4.44 6.77
C GLY A 110 17.58 -4.64 5.94
N TYR A 111 16.48 -4.00 6.36
CA TYR A 111 15.24 -4.01 5.60
C TYR A 111 15.37 -3.27 4.27
N SER A 112 14.93 -3.91 3.22
CA SER A 112 14.65 -3.27 1.94
C SER A 112 13.15 -3.12 1.79
N SER A 113 12.69 -1.98 1.31
CA SER A 113 11.26 -1.72 1.15
C SER A 113 10.91 -1.42 -0.31
N THR A 114 9.79 -1.94 -0.75
CA THR A 114 9.19 -1.64 -2.05
C THR A 114 7.81 -1.06 -1.84
N ALA A 115 7.50 0.01 -2.54
CA ALA A 115 6.16 0.59 -2.50
C ALA A 115 5.13 -0.39 -3.07
N VAL A 116 4.02 -0.51 -2.38
CA VAL A 116 2.92 -1.40 -2.73
C VAL A 116 1.65 -0.58 -2.83
N THR A 117 1.05 -0.57 -4.00
CA THR A 117 -0.22 0.12 -4.23
C THR A 117 -1.24 -0.91 -4.70
N GLY A 118 -2.36 -0.99 -4.01
CA GLY A 118 -3.49 -1.82 -4.37
C GLY A 118 -4.75 -0.99 -4.49
N SER A 119 -5.40 -1.07 -5.64
CA SER A 119 -6.78 -0.63 -5.80
C SER A 119 -7.65 -1.88 -5.82
N PHE A 120 -8.28 -2.16 -4.72
CA PHE A 120 -9.25 -3.24 -4.64
C PHE A 120 -10.60 -2.61 -4.91
N GLY A 121 -10.94 -2.46 -6.20
CA GLY A 121 -12.23 -1.94 -6.63
C GLY A 121 -13.35 -2.85 -6.17
N GLY A 122 -13.78 -2.70 -4.94
CA GLY A 122 -15.12 -3.08 -4.55
C GLY A 122 -16.06 -2.09 -5.21
N ASN A 123 -17.01 -2.58 -5.98
CA ASN A 123 -18.07 -1.76 -6.54
C ASN A 123 -18.95 -1.27 -5.39
N LEU A 124 -18.61 -0.11 -4.85
CA LEU A 124 -19.41 0.53 -3.81
C LEU A 124 -20.70 1.06 -4.46
N TRP A 125 -21.85 0.76 -3.88
CA TRP A 125 -23.14 1.31 -4.27
C TRP A 125 -23.04 2.83 -4.41
N GLY A 126 -23.44 3.34 -5.56
CA GLY A 126 -23.43 4.77 -5.87
C GLY A 126 -22.17 5.29 -6.57
N LEU A 127 -21.15 4.46 -6.83
CA LEU A 127 -19.93 4.87 -7.53
C LEU A 127 -19.78 4.27 -8.93
N PHE A 128 -20.82 3.63 -9.47
CA PHE A 128 -20.80 3.03 -10.79
C PHE A 128 -22.07 3.32 -11.59
N ASN A 129 -21.95 3.31 -12.92
CA ASN A 129 -23.08 3.42 -13.83
C ASN A 129 -23.75 2.05 -14.03
N TRP A 130 -25.08 2.03 -14.13
CA TRP A 130 -25.82 0.83 -14.44
C TRP A 130 -25.36 0.24 -15.78
N GLY A 131 -25.01 -1.03 -15.79
CA GLY A 131 -24.54 -1.75 -16.98
C GLY A 131 -23.01 -1.88 -17.09
N GLU A 132 -22.23 -1.19 -16.26
CA GLU A 132 -20.76 -1.31 -16.27
C GLU A 132 -20.22 -2.44 -15.38
N ILE A 133 -21.10 -3.03 -14.55
CA ILE A 133 -20.70 -4.00 -13.54
C ILE A 133 -21.55 -5.25 -13.59
N THR A 134 -20.89 -6.39 -13.46
CA THR A 134 -21.57 -7.68 -13.31
C THR A 134 -22.06 -7.84 -11.88
N TRP A 135 -23.37 -8.01 -11.70
CA TRP A 135 -23.99 -8.32 -10.41
C TRP A 135 -23.41 -9.62 -9.83
N GLY A 136 -23.07 -9.58 -8.55
CA GLY A 136 -22.56 -10.76 -7.86
C GLY A 136 -21.11 -11.12 -8.18
N GLY A 137 -20.37 -10.24 -8.81
CA GLY A 137 -18.94 -10.39 -9.00
C GLY A 137 -18.25 -10.46 -7.64
N VAL A 138 -17.86 -11.65 -7.21
CA VAL A 138 -16.93 -11.83 -6.10
C VAL A 138 -15.64 -11.18 -6.56
N VAL A 139 -15.33 -10.01 -6.01
CA VAL A 139 -14.02 -9.40 -6.21
C VAL A 139 -13.01 -10.37 -5.62
N ARG A 140 -12.38 -11.15 -6.47
CA ARG A 140 -11.31 -12.04 -6.03
C ARG A 140 -10.14 -11.15 -5.63
N PRO A 141 -9.65 -11.24 -4.40
CA PRO A 141 -8.50 -10.48 -3.97
C PRO A 141 -7.34 -10.83 -4.92
N LYS A 142 -6.85 -9.83 -5.65
CA LYS A 142 -5.66 -10.02 -6.49
C LYS A 142 -4.44 -9.97 -5.60
N PRO A 143 -3.55 -10.96 -5.65
CA PRO A 143 -2.31 -10.88 -4.92
C PRO A 143 -1.47 -9.70 -5.45
N ILE A 144 -0.95 -8.89 -4.55
CA ILE A 144 0.04 -7.88 -4.89
C ILE A 144 1.40 -8.56 -4.86
N ARG A 145 2.10 -8.53 -5.99
CA ARG A 145 3.40 -9.16 -6.15
C ARG A 145 4.51 -8.15 -5.89
N VAL A 146 5.43 -8.54 -5.03
CA VAL A 146 6.62 -7.77 -4.70
C VAL A 146 7.84 -8.60 -5.09
N PHE A 147 8.57 -8.12 -6.09
CA PHE A 147 9.79 -8.78 -6.53
C PHE A 147 10.95 -8.41 -5.60
N VAL A 148 11.68 -9.41 -5.15
CA VAL A 148 12.85 -9.23 -4.31
C VAL A 148 14.05 -8.91 -5.22
N PRO A 149 14.73 -7.75 -5.05
CA PRO A 149 15.91 -7.42 -5.84
C PRO A 149 16.99 -8.49 -5.73
N ARG A 150 17.58 -8.86 -6.84
CA ARG A 150 18.53 -9.97 -6.94
C ARG A 150 19.70 -9.89 -5.97
N GLU A 151 20.19 -8.69 -5.70
CA GLU A 151 21.29 -8.42 -4.78
C GLU A 151 20.95 -8.70 -3.31
N LYS A 152 19.64 -8.68 -2.97
CA LYS A 152 19.12 -8.84 -1.60
C LYS A 152 18.25 -10.09 -1.44
N SER A 153 18.20 -10.91 -2.45
CA SER A 153 17.32 -12.08 -2.52
C SER A 153 17.91 -13.35 -1.92
N ARG A 154 19.17 -13.33 -1.53
CA ARG A 154 19.85 -14.51 -0.98
C ARG A 154 19.83 -14.49 0.54
N GLY A 155 19.62 -15.66 1.13
CA GLY A 155 19.68 -15.84 2.58
C GLY A 155 19.19 -17.22 2.99
N SER A 156 19.39 -17.58 4.25
CA SER A 156 18.82 -18.79 4.84
C SER A 156 17.48 -18.53 5.49
N LEU A 157 17.20 -17.27 5.80
CA LEU A 157 15.98 -16.82 6.47
C LEU A 157 15.44 -15.53 5.83
N LEU A 158 14.13 -15.31 5.99
CA LEU A 158 13.43 -14.12 5.52
C LEU A 158 12.48 -13.60 6.60
N SER A 159 12.50 -12.31 6.84
CA SER A 159 11.47 -11.58 7.59
C SER A 159 10.77 -10.60 6.65
N ILE A 160 9.47 -10.44 6.84
CA ILE A 160 8.63 -9.55 6.03
C ILE A 160 7.92 -8.57 6.95
N LYS A 161 7.98 -7.28 6.60
CA LYS A 161 7.27 -6.21 7.28
C LYS A 161 6.42 -5.46 6.27
N PHE A 162 5.15 -5.36 6.56
CA PHE A 162 4.23 -4.56 5.77
C PHE A 162 3.80 -3.33 6.58
N THR A 163 3.98 -2.14 6.00
CA THR A 163 3.66 -0.86 6.65
C THR A 163 2.65 -0.11 5.81
N VAL A 164 1.59 0.37 6.43
CA VAL A 164 0.56 1.21 5.82
C VAL A 164 0.50 2.54 6.57
N ASN A 165 0.49 3.61 5.79
CA ASN A 165 0.40 4.96 6.31
C ASN A 165 -0.75 5.74 5.64
N ASN A 166 -1.95 5.18 5.71
CA ASN A 166 -3.15 5.79 5.14
C ASN A 166 -4.14 6.15 6.25
N ALA A 167 -4.66 7.36 6.20
CA ALA A 167 -5.81 7.73 7.03
C ALA A 167 -7.05 6.98 6.52
N TYR A 168 -7.86 6.48 7.44
CA TYR A 168 -9.16 5.87 7.12
C TYR A 168 -9.11 4.56 6.29
N ALA A 169 -7.96 4.00 6.04
CA ALA A 169 -7.85 2.72 5.34
C ALA A 169 -7.96 1.57 6.34
N LYS A 170 -9.02 0.78 6.21
CA LYS A 170 -9.09 -0.54 6.85
C LYS A 170 -8.37 -1.53 5.96
N TRP A 171 -7.37 -2.19 6.48
CA TRP A 171 -6.66 -3.23 5.75
C TRP A 171 -6.57 -4.50 6.58
N ALA A 172 -6.57 -5.62 5.89
CA ALA A 172 -6.32 -6.93 6.48
C ALA A 172 -5.51 -7.75 5.48
N LEU A 173 -4.46 -8.37 5.96
CA LEU A 173 -3.64 -9.29 5.18
C LEU A 173 -4.14 -10.71 5.45
N ASN A 174 -4.70 -11.35 4.43
CA ASN A 174 -5.25 -12.71 4.52
C ASN A 174 -4.19 -13.79 4.37
N GLY A 175 -3.10 -13.45 3.65
CA GLY A 175 -2.03 -14.42 3.44
C GLY A 175 -0.81 -13.80 2.78
N VAL A 176 0.30 -14.50 2.94
CA VAL A 176 1.56 -14.22 2.29
C VAL A 176 2.03 -15.51 1.63
N SER A 177 2.39 -15.43 0.36
CA SER A 177 3.04 -16.52 -0.37
C SER A 177 4.42 -16.06 -0.79
N ILE A 178 5.41 -16.93 -0.66
CA ILE A 178 6.80 -16.62 -0.95
C ILE A 178 7.31 -17.66 -1.94
N GLU A 179 7.82 -17.18 -3.06
CA GLU A 179 8.49 -18.02 -4.05
C GLU A 179 9.99 -17.97 -3.83
N TYR A 180 10.62 -19.12 -3.69
CA TYR A 180 12.07 -19.23 -3.52
C TYR A 180 12.63 -20.50 -4.17
N ASP A 181 13.91 -20.46 -4.53
CA ASP A 181 14.69 -21.62 -4.96
C ASP A 181 15.75 -21.97 -3.92
N TRP A 182 16.07 -23.23 -3.81
CA TRP A 182 17.19 -23.70 -3.04
C TRP A 182 18.51 -23.35 -3.73
N ILE A 183 19.44 -22.76 -3.00
CA ILE A 183 20.80 -22.60 -3.49
C ILE A 183 21.52 -23.92 -3.26
N SER A 184 21.65 -24.71 -4.33
CA SER A 184 22.46 -25.91 -4.31
C SER A 184 23.92 -25.52 -4.04
N ASN A 185 24.45 -25.89 -2.87
CA ASN A 185 25.89 -25.94 -2.68
C ASN A 185 26.43 -27.08 -3.57
N ARG A 186 26.66 -26.80 -4.87
CA ARG A 186 27.56 -27.61 -5.64
C ARG A 186 28.95 -27.39 -5.04
N THR A 187 29.29 -28.16 -4.02
CA THR A 187 30.68 -28.42 -3.73
C THR A 187 31.27 -29.00 -5.00
N ASN A 188 32.13 -28.23 -5.65
CA ASN A 188 33.01 -28.76 -6.66
C ASN A 188 33.80 -29.90 -5.96
N ARG A 189 33.35 -31.11 -6.19
CA ARG A 189 34.24 -32.27 -6.01
C ARG A 189 35.31 -32.15 -7.09
N ALA A 190 36.46 -31.60 -6.72
CA ALA A 190 37.70 -31.77 -7.47
C ALA A 190 38.13 -33.23 -7.37
#